data_64783b725ae109aa1e01f5902c860cec
#
_entry.id   64783b725ae109aa1e01f5902c860cec
#
_cell.length_a   1.000
_cell.length_b   1.000
_cell.length_c   1.000
_cell.angle_alpha   90.00
_cell.angle_beta   90.00
_cell.angle_gamma   90.00
#
_symmetry.space_group_name_H-M   'P 1'
#
loop_
_entity.id
_entity.type
_entity.pdbx_description
1 polymer ?
#
loop_
_entity_poly.entity_id
_entity_poly.type
_entity_poly.pdbx_seq_one_letter_code
_entity_poly.pdbx_strand_id
1 'polypeptide(L)'
;ASKKNKSFGKSLCVFAFAVIYSAGNMIGYSEYINNTVMNNYSDKEITASGYICDEIITTDSSCSFVIKTDKINGQPSDAKIQIISYSNVDAEPFEKVNFTAHTYKNNVNSQISHRIFLKSYSYDGFKIDVTGEKVTTFYSFAVSIRRAMKNSLDMLLPEDYSTLCRAVLLGEKTALDSSVKDDFSLTGTSFLIVVSGMHLVIITSFVLFLVRKLTKNRFIITGFTTFTVIAFMAVTGFAHSVVRAGIMMIIVS
;
A
#
# COMPACT_ATOMS: atom_id res chain seq x y z
N ALA A 1 -15.46 31.07 30.79
CA ALA A 1 -15.79 30.95 29.34
C ALA A 1 -14.66 31.41 28.41
N SER A 2 -13.92 32.49 28.75
CA SER A 2 -12.88 33.08 27.86
C SER A 2 -11.67 32.21 27.58
N LYS A 3 -11.18 31.39 28.52
CA LYS A 3 -9.99 30.53 28.33
C LYS A 3 -10.30 29.31 27.39
N LYS A 4 -11.53 28.81 27.42
CA LYS A 4 -11.97 27.68 26.58
C LYS A 4 -12.10 28.05 25.10
N ASN A 5 -12.53 29.30 24.82
CA ASN A 5 -12.62 29.83 23.45
C ASN A 5 -11.23 30.08 22.82
N LYS A 6 -10.23 30.53 23.61
CA LYS A 6 -8.86 30.71 23.12
C LYS A 6 -8.16 29.40 22.76
N SER A 7 -8.43 28.32 23.51
CA SER A 7 -7.89 26.99 23.20
C SER A 7 -8.52 26.42 21.94
N PHE A 8 -9.84 26.57 21.77
CA PHE A 8 -10.55 26.12 20.57
C PHE A 8 -10.08 26.85 19.31
N GLY A 9 -9.88 28.16 19.37
CA GLY A 9 -9.33 28.94 18.24
C GLY A 9 -7.92 28.48 17.83
N LYS A 10 -7.04 28.18 18.79
CA LYS A 10 -5.69 27.66 18.49
C LYS A 10 -5.75 26.27 17.82
N SER A 11 -6.60 25.37 18.32
CA SER A 11 -6.78 24.06 17.69
C SER A 11 -7.35 24.15 16.28
N LEU A 12 -8.28 25.06 16.04
CA LEU A 12 -8.84 25.31 14.72
C LEU A 12 -7.78 25.87 13.74
N CYS A 13 -6.94 26.79 14.19
CA CYS A 13 -5.83 27.32 13.38
C CYS A 13 -4.81 26.22 13.03
N VAL A 14 -4.43 25.37 13.98
CA VAL A 14 -3.50 24.25 13.73
C VAL A 14 -4.10 23.27 12.75
N PHE A 15 -5.39 22.95 12.89
CA PHE A 15 -6.10 22.07 11.97
C PHE A 15 -6.17 22.67 10.55
N ALA A 16 -6.56 23.94 10.43
CA ALA A 16 -6.60 24.66 9.15
C ALA A 16 -5.21 24.70 8.48
N PHE A 17 -4.16 24.99 9.26
CA PHE A 17 -2.78 24.99 8.77
C PHE A 17 -2.36 23.59 8.27
N ALA A 18 -2.68 22.52 9.01
CA ALA A 18 -2.39 21.15 8.62
C ALA A 18 -3.10 20.75 7.32
N VAL A 19 -4.36 21.16 7.16
CA VAL A 19 -5.13 20.91 5.93
C VAL A 19 -4.54 21.67 4.74
N ILE A 20 -4.22 22.94 4.90
CA ILE A 20 -3.63 23.78 3.84
C ILE A 20 -2.25 23.25 3.45
N TYR A 21 -1.41 22.90 4.45
CA TYR A 21 -0.10 22.31 4.22
C TYR A 21 -0.18 20.97 3.49
N SER A 22 -1.10 20.08 3.89
CA SER A 22 -1.33 18.80 3.24
C SER A 22 -1.82 18.95 1.80
N ALA A 23 -2.78 19.87 1.57
CA ALA A 23 -3.27 20.17 0.23
C ALA A 23 -2.18 20.78 -0.66
N GLY A 24 -1.39 21.72 -0.13
CA GLY A 24 -0.27 22.32 -0.85
C GLY A 24 0.80 21.30 -1.26
N ASN A 25 1.17 20.40 -0.34
CA ASN A 25 2.10 19.31 -0.66
C ASN A 25 1.52 18.34 -1.71
N MET A 26 0.23 18.03 -1.64
CA MET A 26 -0.41 17.14 -2.61
C MET A 26 -0.43 17.76 -4.01
N ILE A 27 -0.78 19.04 -4.11
CA ILE A 27 -0.81 19.77 -5.39
C ILE A 27 0.61 19.90 -5.95
N GLY A 28 1.57 20.37 -5.14
CA GLY A 28 2.97 20.54 -5.58
C GLY A 28 3.62 19.23 -6.00
N TYR A 29 3.34 18.13 -5.29
CA TYR A 29 3.82 16.82 -5.67
C TYR A 29 3.17 16.30 -6.96
N SER A 30 1.86 16.49 -7.13
CA SER A 30 1.16 16.12 -8.34
C SER A 30 1.67 16.89 -9.55
N GLU A 31 1.93 18.18 -9.39
CA GLU A 31 2.45 19.04 -10.45
C GLU A 31 3.90 18.70 -10.81
N TYR A 32 4.73 18.44 -9.81
CA TYR A 32 6.11 17.96 -10.02
C TYR A 32 6.13 16.64 -10.80
N ILE A 33 5.31 15.67 -10.42
CA ILE A 33 5.25 14.37 -11.10
C ILE A 33 4.70 14.50 -12.52
N ASN A 34 3.64 15.30 -12.74
CA ASN A 34 3.12 15.53 -14.08
C ASN A 34 4.17 16.16 -14.99
N ASN A 35 4.89 17.16 -14.50
CA ASN A 35 5.86 17.87 -15.31
C ASN A 35 7.18 17.13 -15.49
N THR A 36 7.63 16.37 -14.49
CA THR A 36 8.97 15.76 -14.52
C THR A 36 8.94 14.28 -14.93
N VAL A 37 7.98 13.49 -14.43
CA VAL A 37 7.95 12.05 -14.68
C VAL A 37 7.06 11.71 -15.88
N MET A 38 5.81 12.21 -15.90
CA MET A 38 4.88 11.85 -16.96
C MET A 38 5.29 12.45 -18.33
N ASN A 39 5.66 13.73 -18.37
CA ASN A 39 6.01 14.38 -19.64
C ASN A 39 7.36 13.90 -20.20
N ASN A 40 8.29 13.50 -19.33
CA ASN A 40 9.60 13.06 -19.78
C ASN A 40 9.64 11.60 -20.21
N TYR A 41 8.82 10.74 -19.58
CA TYR A 41 8.92 9.29 -19.74
C TYR A 41 7.67 8.63 -20.32
N SER A 42 6.53 9.34 -20.45
CA SER A 42 5.32 8.76 -21.08
C SER A 42 5.51 8.60 -22.59
N ASP A 43 4.98 7.50 -23.12
CA ASP A 43 5.04 7.12 -24.54
C ASP A 43 6.48 7.03 -25.09
N LYS A 44 7.41 6.57 -24.26
CA LYS A 44 8.81 6.38 -24.60
C LYS A 44 9.31 5.04 -24.12
N GLU A 45 10.32 4.52 -24.83
CA GLU A 45 11.13 3.41 -24.36
C GLU A 45 12.12 3.93 -23.33
N ILE A 46 12.15 3.30 -22.16
CA ILE A 46 13.06 3.63 -21.07
C ILE A 46 13.84 2.41 -20.62
N THR A 47 15.09 2.64 -20.24
CA THR A 47 15.91 1.66 -19.51
C THR A 47 16.01 2.11 -18.07
N ALA A 48 15.57 1.28 -17.14
CA ALA A 48 15.54 1.64 -15.74
C ALA A 48 16.07 0.52 -14.85
N SER A 49 16.62 0.93 -13.71
CA SER A 49 17.01 0.03 -12.62
C SER A 49 16.20 0.37 -11.36
N GLY A 50 15.84 -0.64 -10.62
CA GLY A 50 15.06 -0.47 -9.41
C GLY A 50 14.80 -1.79 -8.70
N TYR A 51 13.76 -1.86 -7.89
CA TYR A 51 13.35 -3.09 -7.22
C TYR A 51 11.82 -3.23 -7.20
N ILE A 52 11.35 -4.47 -7.17
CA ILE A 52 9.91 -4.77 -7.05
C ILE A 52 9.47 -4.36 -5.65
N CYS A 53 8.61 -3.36 -5.55
CA CYS A 53 8.32 -2.74 -4.25
C CYS A 53 7.09 -3.32 -3.53
N ASP A 54 6.36 -4.26 -4.15
CA ASP A 54 5.17 -4.90 -3.56
C ASP A 54 5.03 -6.35 -4.06
N GLU A 55 3.97 -7.04 -3.62
CA GLU A 55 3.66 -8.38 -4.10
C GLU A 55 3.36 -8.40 -5.60
N ILE A 56 3.72 -9.52 -6.23
CA ILE A 56 3.34 -9.80 -7.61
C ILE A 56 1.93 -10.37 -7.59
N ILE A 57 1.01 -9.69 -8.25
CA ILE A 57 -0.39 -10.11 -8.38
C ILE A 57 -0.49 -10.93 -9.65
N THR A 58 -0.72 -12.23 -9.50
CA THR A 58 -0.93 -13.14 -10.62
C THR A 58 -2.42 -13.38 -10.80
N THR A 59 -2.88 -13.25 -12.04
CA THR A 59 -4.22 -13.57 -12.50
C THR A 59 -4.08 -14.67 -13.57
N ASP A 60 -5.14 -15.38 -13.93
CA ASP A 60 -5.12 -16.50 -14.89
C ASP A 60 -4.40 -16.18 -16.22
N SER A 61 -4.42 -14.94 -16.66
CA SER A 61 -3.88 -14.51 -17.95
C SER A 61 -2.73 -13.49 -17.88
N SER A 62 -2.41 -12.97 -16.70
CA SER A 62 -1.38 -11.92 -16.56
C SER A 62 -0.82 -11.87 -15.16
N CYS A 63 0.40 -11.36 -15.03
CA CYS A 63 0.96 -10.93 -13.75
C CYS A 63 1.20 -9.42 -13.74
N SER A 64 0.91 -8.79 -12.61
CA SER A 64 1.10 -7.35 -12.42
C SER A 64 1.95 -7.09 -11.19
N PHE A 65 2.96 -6.25 -11.34
CA PHE A 65 3.83 -5.84 -10.24
C PHE A 65 4.30 -4.40 -10.41
N VAL A 66 4.75 -3.80 -9.33
CA VAL A 66 5.19 -2.42 -9.30
C VAL A 66 6.69 -2.37 -9.02
N ILE A 67 7.43 -1.71 -9.89
CA ILE A 67 8.85 -1.45 -9.72
C ILE A 67 9.02 -0.01 -9.23
N LYS A 68 9.73 0.15 -8.14
CA LYS A 68 10.23 1.45 -7.70
C LYS A 68 11.62 1.64 -8.32
N THR A 69 11.76 2.69 -9.14
CA THR A 69 13.01 2.94 -9.86
C THR A 69 14.01 3.71 -9.01
N ASP A 70 15.26 3.33 -9.09
CA ASP A 70 16.41 4.08 -8.54
C ASP A 70 17.01 4.99 -9.61
N LYS A 71 17.00 4.52 -10.87
CA LYS A 71 17.50 5.28 -12.04
C LYS A 71 16.63 5.01 -13.26
N ILE A 72 16.37 6.04 -14.07
CA ILE A 72 15.77 5.95 -15.41
C ILE A 72 16.70 6.62 -16.40
N ASN A 73 17.11 5.90 -17.45
CA ASN A 73 18.06 6.37 -18.47
C ASN A 73 19.34 6.94 -17.85
N GLY A 74 19.84 6.33 -16.78
CA GLY A 74 21.04 6.75 -16.04
C GLY A 74 20.83 7.92 -15.06
N GLN A 75 19.66 8.55 -15.04
CA GLN A 75 19.34 9.65 -14.13
C GLN A 75 18.64 9.12 -12.85
N PRO A 76 18.95 9.66 -11.66
CA PRO A 76 18.26 9.28 -10.42
C PRO A 76 16.76 9.52 -10.53
N SER A 77 15.94 8.54 -10.13
CA SER A 77 14.49 8.63 -10.19
C SER A 77 13.87 7.85 -9.03
N ASP A 78 12.79 8.36 -8.44
CA ASP A 78 11.99 7.70 -7.41
C ASP A 78 10.58 7.39 -7.95
N ALA A 79 10.46 7.15 -9.25
CA ALA A 79 9.19 6.86 -9.89
C ALA A 79 8.75 5.42 -9.62
N LYS A 80 7.43 5.21 -9.55
CA LYS A 80 6.83 3.88 -9.52
C LYS A 80 6.22 3.57 -10.88
N ILE A 81 6.57 2.41 -11.43
CA ILE A 81 6.10 1.95 -12.73
C ILE A 81 5.38 0.62 -12.52
N GLN A 82 4.12 0.54 -12.95
CA GLN A 82 3.39 -0.71 -12.97
C GLN A 82 3.72 -1.47 -14.25
N ILE A 83 4.14 -2.71 -14.10
CA ILE A 83 4.35 -3.64 -15.20
C ILE A 83 3.18 -4.62 -15.22
N ILE A 84 2.60 -4.81 -16.40
CA ILE A 84 1.57 -5.81 -16.66
C ILE A 84 2.17 -6.79 -17.66
N SER A 85 2.52 -7.99 -17.19
CA SER A 85 3.10 -9.04 -18.03
C SER A 85 2.08 -10.13 -18.32
N TYR A 86 2.03 -10.55 -19.56
CA TYR A 86 1.24 -11.70 -20.03
C TYR A 86 2.08 -12.99 -20.11
N SER A 87 3.35 -12.90 -19.76
CA SER A 87 4.26 -14.03 -19.57
C SER A 87 4.62 -14.17 -18.11
N ASN A 88 4.93 -15.38 -17.69
CA ASN A 88 5.37 -15.63 -16.33
C ASN A 88 6.73 -14.96 -16.11
N VAL A 89 6.84 -14.11 -15.09
CA VAL A 89 8.08 -13.44 -14.71
C VAL A 89 8.58 -14.14 -13.45
N ASP A 90 9.76 -14.76 -13.57
CA ASP A 90 10.42 -15.43 -12.46
C ASP A 90 11.20 -14.38 -11.63
N ALA A 91 10.48 -13.63 -10.85
CA ALA A 91 11.02 -12.61 -9.96
C ALA A 91 10.30 -12.62 -8.62
N GLU A 92 11.02 -12.29 -7.56
CA GLU A 92 10.45 -12.22 -6.22
C GLU A 92 10.24 -10.75 -5.78
N PRO A 93 9.31 -10.47 -4.87
CA PRO A 93 9.18 -9.16 -4.24
C PRO A 93 10.48 -8.71 -3.57
N PHE A 94 10.76 -7.42 -3.70
CA PHE A 94 11.97 -6.74 -3.20
C PHE A 94 13.28 -7.15 -3.88
N GLU A 95 13.21 -7.83 -5.01
CA GLU A 95 14.37 -8.16 -5.83
C GLU A 95 14.73 -6.99 -6.72
N LYS A 96 16.03 -6.72 -6.86
CA LYS A 96 16.55 -5.69 -7.78
C LYS A 96 16.44 -6.18 -9.21
N VAL A 97 15.98 -5.30 -10.06
CA VAL A 97 15.76 -5.58 -11.47
C VAL A 97 16.28 -4.44 -12.34
N ASN A 98 16.87 -4.81 -13.48
CA ASN A 98 17.10 -3.90 -14.58
C ASN A 98 16.09 -4.24 -15.67
N PHE A 99 15.45 -3.25 -16.25
CA PHE A 99 14.45 -3.49 -17.27
C PHE A 99 14.45 -2.43 -18.35
N THR A 100 14.04 -2.83 -19.53
CA THR A 100 13.71 -1.93 -20.63
C THR A 100 12.23 -2.12 -20.97
N ALA A 101 11.51 -1.02 -21.05
CA ALA A 101 10.09 -1.05 -21.23
C ALA A 101 9.56 0.20 -21.94
N HIS A 102 8.54 0.05 -22.77
CA HIS A 102 7.78 1.17 -23.27
C HIS A 102 6.75 1.58 -22.25
N THR A 103 6.79 2.83 -21.81
CA THR A 103 5.95 3.32 -20.72
C THR A 103 4.80 4.19 -21.23
N TYR A 104 3.64 4.02 -20.63
CA TYR A 104 2.42 4.76 -20.90
C TYR A 104 1.94 5.49 -19.65
N LYS A 105 1.20 6.56 -19.86
CA LYS A 105 0.55 7.27 -18.76
C LYS A 105 -0.50 6.38 -18.09
N ASN A 106 -0.46 6.31 -16.79
CA ASN A 106 -1.47 5.59 -16.01
C ASN A 106 -2.63 6.53 -15.65
N ASN A 107 -3.83 6.22 -16.15
CA ASN A 107 -5.03 7.03 -15.93
C ASN A 107 -5.97 6.43 -14.87
N VAL A 108 -5.56 5.37 -14.18
CA VAL A 108 -6.38 4.70 -13.17
C VAL A 108 -6.26 5.44 -11.84
N ASN A 109 -7.33 6.07 -11.38
CA ASN A 109 -7.35 6.89 -10.16
C ASN A 109 -6.85 6.15 -8.90
N SER A 110 -7.19 4.87 -8.75
CA SER A 110 -6.71 4.06 -7.63
C SER A 110 -5.18 3.88 -7.64
N GLN A 111 -4.59 3.79 -8.80
CA GLN A 111 -3.14 3.63 -8.97
C GLN A 111 -2.41 4.96 -8.77
N ILE A 112 -2.98 6.05 -9.25
CA ILE A 112 -2.47 7.41 -9.02
C ILE A 112 -2.42 7.72 -7.52
N SER A 113 -3.40 7.28 -6.74
CA SER A 113 -3.39 7.44 -5.27
C SER A 113 -2.24 6.70 -4.59
N HIS A 114 -1.73 5.61 -5.19
CA HIS A 114 -0.53 4.89 -4.76
C HIS A 114 0.78 5.43 -5.39
N ARG A 115 0.71 6.57 -6.06
CA ARG A 115 1.84 7.23 -6.75
C ARG A 115 2.39 6.41 -7.91
N ILE A 116 1.54 5.65 -8.58
CA ILE A 116 1.88 4.87 -9.76
C ILE A 116 1.37 5.63 -10.99
N PHE A 117 2.24 6.41 -11.62
CA PHE A 117 1.88 7.32 -12.70
C PHE A 117 2.20 6.76 -14.09
N LEU A 118 3.08 5.77 -14.16
CA LEU A 118 3.48 5.10 -15.39
C LEU A 118 3.09 3.63 -15.35
N LYS A 119 2.72 3.09 -16.51
CA LYS A 119 2.46 1.67 -16.72
C LYS A 119 3.18 1.19 -17.96
N SER A 120 3.50 -0.09 -18.01
CA SER A 120 4.08 -0.76 -19.17
C SER A 120 3.45 -2.14 -19.36
N TYR A 121 3.48 -2.61 -20.59
CA TYR A 121 2.96 -3.93 -20.97
C TYR A 121 4.07 -4.80 -21.56
N SER A 122 4.09 -6.09 -21.27
CA SER A 122 5.15 -7.00 -21.69
C SER A 122 5.21 -7.25 -23.18
N TYR A 123 4.15 -6.99 -23.95
CA TYR A 123 4.15 -7.16 -25.38
C TYR A 123 4.91 -6.05 -26.15
N ASP A 124 5.24 -4.93 -25.49
CA ASP A 124 5.92 -3.77 -26.08
C ASP A 124 7.45 -3.83 -25.88
N GLY A 125 8.07 -4.95 -26.18
CA GLY A 125 9.55 -5.07 -26.10
C GLY A 125 10.10 -5.11 -24.68
N PHE A 126 9.27 -5.45 -23.69
CA PHE A 126 9.67 -5.56 -22.30
C PHE A 126 10.76 -6.62 -22.11
N LYS A 127 11.88 -6.19 -21.53
CA LYS A 127 12.98 -7.07 -21.10
C LYS A 127 13.25 -6.80 -19.64
N ILE A 128 13.30 -7.84 -18.84
CA ILE A 128 13.66 -7.76 -17.42
C ILE A 128 14.85 -8.66 -17.15
N ASP A 129 15.82 -8.11 -16.46
CA ASP A 129 16.99 -8.82 -15.99
C ASP A 129 17.02 -8.76 -14.47
N VAL A 130 16.83 -9.92 -13.84
CA VAL A 130 16.72 -10.02 -12.39
C VAL A 130 18.11 -10.21 -11.82
N THR A 131 18.53 -9.32 -10.93
CA THR A 131 19.90 -9.31 -10.39
C THR A 131 20.10 -10.31 -9.24
N GLY A 132 19.01 -10.84 -8.65
CA GLY A 132 19.07 -11.76 -7.51
C GLY A 132 19.38 -11.09 -6.16
N GLU A 133 19.66 -9.79 -6.15
CA GLU A 133 19.85 -9.04 -4.90
C GLU A 133 18.53 -8.61 -4.29
N LYS A 134 18.30 -8.90 -3.02
CA LYS A 134 17.08 -8.49 -2.30
C LYS A 134 17.30 -7.25 -1.45
N VAL A 135 16.38 -6.31 -1.55
CA VAL A 135 16.34 -5.12 -0.70
C VAL A 135 15.57 -5.43 0.59
N THR A 136 16.28 -5.45 1.72
CA THR A 136 15.66 -5.69 3.03
C THR A 136 15.19 -4.38 3.62
N THR A 137 13.87 -4.24 3.78
CA THR A 137 13.22 -3.07 4.37
C THR A 137 12.23 -3.54 5.44
N PHE A 138 11.85 -2.69 6.39
CA PHE A 138 10.76 -3.01 7.33
C PHE A 138 9.48 -3.44 6.60
N TYR A 139 9.19 -2.84 5.46
CA TYR A 139 8.04 -3.20 4.63
C TYR A 139 8.18 -4.58 3.98
N SER A 140 9.39 -5.01 3.61
CA SER A 140 9.61 -6.36 3.08
C SER A 140 9.28 -7.45 4.12
N PHE A 141 9.57 -7.18 5.39
CA PHE A 141 9.17 -8.07 6.49
C PHE A 141 7.63 -8.13 6.64
N ALA A 142 6.95 -6.99 6.55
CA ALA A 142 5.48 -6.95 6.62
C ALA A 142 4.84 -7.71 5.44
N VAL A 143 5.39 -7.60 4.24
CA VAL A 143 4.95 -8.35 3.06
C VAL A 143 5.20 -9.85 3.23
N SER A 144 6.33 -10.24 3.82
CA SER A 144 6.61 -11.66 4.14
C SER A 144 5.58 -12.23 5.12
N ILE A 145 5.20 -11.48 6.16
CA ILE A 145 4.13 -11.87 7.09
C ILE A 145 2.81 -12.01 6.34
N ARG A 146 2.45 -11.02 5.49
CA ARG A 146 1.23 -11.08 4.69
C ARG A 146 1.21 -12.35 3.83
N ARG A 147 2.31 -12.67 3.13
CA ARG A 147 2.43 -13.88 2.32
C ARG A 147 2.27 -15.15 3.15
N ALA A 148 2.91 -15.22 4.33
CA ALA A 148 2.76 -16.36 5.23
C ALA A 148 1.31 -16.54 5.70
N MET A 149 0.60 -15.44 6.00
CA MET A 149 -0.83 -15.47 6.34
C MET A 149 -1.69 -15.96 5.17
N LYS A 150 -1.44 -15.48 3.95
CA LYS A 150 -2.12 -15.95 2.73
C LYS A 150 -1.95 -17.45 2.54
N ASN A 151 -0.72 -17.92 2.54
CA ASN A 151 -0.41 -19.35 2.38
C ASN A 151 -1.08 -20.20 3.47
N SER A 152 -1.13 -19.71 4.71
CA SER A 152 -1.82 -20.41 5.79
C SER A 152 -3.32 -20.49 5.57
N LEU A 153 -3.94 -19.41 5.08
CA LEU A 153 -5.38 -19.40 4.77
C LEU A 153 -5.69 -20.35 3.59
N ASP A 154 -4.85 -20.34 2.56
CA ASP A 154 -5.02 -21.19 1.38
C ASP A 154 -4.83 -22.69 1.71
N MET A 155 -4.00 -23.02 2.70
CA MET A 155 -3.82 -24.39 3.19
C MET A 155 -4.96 -24.88 4.08
N LEU A 156 -5.58 -23.97 4.85
CA LEU A 156 -6.56 -24.34 5.88
C LEU A 156 -8.01 -24.27 5.38
N LEU A 157 -8.29 -23.49 4.36
CA LEU A 157 -9.64 -23.19 3.90
C LEU A 157 -9.79 -23.55 2.41
N PRO A 158 -11.00 -24.02 1.99
CA PRO A 158 -11.37 -24.08 0.57
C PRO A 158 -11.21 -22.72 -0.11
N GLU A 159 -10.97 -22.71 -1.41
CA GLU A 159 -10.59 -21.53 -2.20
C GLU A 159 -11.56 -20.35 -2.03
N ASP A 160 -12.87 -20.59 -2.08
CA ASP A 160 -13.90 -19.54 -1.91
C ASP A 160 -13.78 -18.84 -0.55
N TYR A 161 -13.63 -19.62 0.53
CA TYR A 161 -13.52 -19.09 1.89
C TYR A 161 -12.16 -18.44 2.14
N SER A 162 -11.08 -19.02 1.62
CA SER A 162 -9.75 -18.44 1.71
C SER A 162 -9.71 -17.06 1.05
N THR A 163 -10.26 -16.94 -0.15
CA THR A 163 -10.32 -15.68 -0.90
C THR A 163 -11.12 -14.62 -0.14
N LEU A 164 -12.25 -14.98 0.44
CA LEU A 164 -13.03 -14.07 1.28
C LEU A 164 -12.27 -13.64 2.54
N CYS A 165 -11.63 -14.58 3.24
CA CYS A 165 -10.81 -14.28 4.41
C CYS A 165 -9.64 -13.36 4.08
N ARG A 166 -8.95 -13.56 2.94
CA ARG A 166 -7.88 -12.68 2.46
C ARG A 166 -8.40 -11.26 2.19
N ALA A 167 -9.59 -11.13 1.57
CA ALA A 167 -10.20 -9.84 1.35
C ALA A 167 -10.49 -9.10 2.67
N VAL A 168 -11.07 -9.79 3.65
CA VAL A 168 -11.47 -9.21 4.94
C VAL A 168 -10.25 -8.90 5.84
N LEU A 169 -9.27 -9.81 5.93
CA LEU A 169 -8.14 -9.69 6.87
C LEU A 169 -6.98 -8.89 6.30
N LEU A 170 -6.65 -9.08 5.02
CA LEU A 170 -5.47 -8.50 4.37
C LEU A 170 -5.81 -7.38 3.38
N GLY A 171 -7.09 -7.22 3.03
CA GLY A 171 -7.55 -6.21 2.07
C GLY A 171 -7.36 -6.58 0.61
N GLU A 172 -7.08 -7.84 0.31
CA GLU A 172 -6.85 -8.34 -1.03
C GLU A 172 -8.17 -8.65 -1.75
N LYS A 173 -8.63 -7.71 -2.55
CA LYS A 173 -9.91 -7.82 -3.26
C LYS A 173 -9.81 -8.36 -4.68
N THR A 174 -8.58 -8.47 -5.21
CA THR A 174 -8.34 -8.82 -6.61
C THR A 174 -8.78 -10.25 -6.94
N ALA A 175 -8.56 -11.17 -6.02
CA ALA A 175 -8.90 -12.58 -6.17
C ALA A 175 -10.39 -12.90 -5.85
N LEU A 176 -11.16 -11.94 -5.32
CA LEU A 176 -12.56 -12.16 -4.99
C LEU A 176 -13.40 -12.14 -6.26
N ASP A 177 -14.26 -13.15 -6.43
CA ASP A 177 -15.17 -13.24 -7.58
C ASP A 177 -16.09 -12.00 -7.67
N SER A 178 -16.39 -11.59 -8.90
CA SER A 178 -17.29 -10.47 -9.18
C SER A 178 -18.70 -10.71 -8.65
N SER A 179 -19.21 -11.94 -8.75
CA SER A 179 -20.53 -12.31 -8.23
C SER A 179 -20.62 -12.09 -6.72
N VAL A 180 -19.59 -12.49 -5.97
CA VAL A 180 -19.54 -12.28 -4.51
C VAL A 180 -19.49 -10.79 -4.19
N LYS A 181 -18.71 -9.99 -4.93
CA LYS A 181 -18.67 -8.54 -4.76
C LYS A 181 -20.04 -7.89 -4.98
N ASP A 182 -20.77 -8.35 -6.00
CA ASP A 182 -22.10 -7.85 -6.34
C ASP A 182 -23.11 -8.21 -5.25
N ASP A 183 -23.09 -9.44 -4.72
CA ASP A 183 -23.94 -9.89 -3.62
C ASP A 183 -23.74 -9.04 -2.35
N PHE A 184 -22.47 -8.77 -1.99
CA PHE A 184 -22.15 -7.86 -0.89
C PHE A 184 -22.59 -6.41 -1.15
N SER A 185 -22.59 -5.99 -2.40
CA SER A 185 -23.07 -4.66 -2.81
C SER A 185 -24.59 -4.57 -2.73
N LEU A 186 -25.29 -5.57 -3.23
CA LEU A 186 -26.76 -5.65 -3.20
C LEU A 186 -27.32 -5.71 -1.76
N THR A 187 -26.62 -6.41 -0.87
CA THR A 187 -26.99 -6.49 0.55
C THR A 187 -26.57 -5.26 1.36
N GLY A 188 -25.83 -4.32 0.76
CA GLY A 188 -25.30 -3.14 1.45
C GLY A 188 -24.17 -3.46 2.44
N THR A 189 -23.61 -4.67 2.40
CA THR A 189 -22.58 -5.15 3.34
C THR A 189 -21.17 -5.08 2.77
N SER A 190 -20.95 -4.37 1.66
CA SER A 190 -19.65 -4.19 1.02
C SER A 190 -18.55 -3.68 1.95
N PHE A 191 -18.91 -2.99 3.03
CA PHE A 191 -17.96 -2.51 4.03
C PHE A 191 -17.26 -3.64 4.82
N LEU A 192 -17.84 -4.85 4.85
CA LEU A 192 -17.24 -6.01 5.53
C LEU A 192 -16.03 -6.57 4.76
N ILE A 193 -16.03 -6.44 3.42
CA ILE A 193 -14.93 -6.92 2.56
C ILE A 193 -13.76 -5.92 2.56
N VAL A 194 -13.90 -4.79 3.21
CA VAL A 194 -12.87 -3.77 3.25
C VAL A 194 -12.16 -3.84 4.59
N VAL A 195 -10.83 -4.03 4.57
CA VAL A 195 -10.05 -3.84 5.80
C VAL A 195 -10.33 -2.44 6.33
N SER A 196 -10.87 -2.40 7.53
CA SER A 196 -11.36 -1.16 8.13
C SER A 196 -10.57 -0.79 9.37
N GLY A 197 -10.70 0.47 9.79
CA GLY A 197 -10.16 0.93 11.05
C GLY A 197 -10.70 0.15 12.27
N MET A 198 -11.86 -0.50 12.15
CA MET A 198 -12.41 -1.36 13.20
C MET A 198 -11.51 -2.57 13.49
N HIS A 199 -10.98 -3.23 12.45
CA HIS A 199 -10.03 -4.34 12.63
C HIS A 199 -8.78 -3.89 13.39
N LEU A 200 -8.25 -2.71 13.04
CA LEU A 200 -7.12 -2.11 13.76
C LEU A 200 -7.47 -1.86 15.24
N VAL A 201 -8.64 -1.31 15.53
CA VAL A 201 -9.09 -1.03 16.91
C VAL A 201 -9.20 -2.33 17.70
N ILE A 202 -9.80 -3.38 17.15
CA ILE A 202 -9.96 -4.67 17.83
C ILE A 202 -8.60 -5.27 18.16
N ILE A 203 -7.68 -5.36 17.17
CA ILE A 203 -6.35 -5.94 17.35
C ILE A 203 -5.54 -5.12 18.36
N THR A 204 -5.55 -3.80 18.23
CA THR A 204 -4.79 -2.92 19.13
C THR A 204 -5.36 -2.96 20.55
N SER A 205 -6.70 -3.04 20.72
CA SER A 205 -7.32 -3.17 22.02
C SER A 205 -6.94 -4.50 22.70
N PHE A 206 -6.88 -5.58 21.94
CA PHE A 206 -6.44 -6.88 22.45
C PHE A 206 -4.97 -6.85 22.89
N VAL A 207 -4.08 -6.30 22.06
CA VAL A 207 -2.67 -6.13 22.41
C VAL A 207 -2.52 -5.23 23.63
N LEU A 208 -3.25 -4.13 23.68
CA LEU A 208 -3.26 -3.21 24.82
C LEU A 208 -3.68 -3.90 26.11
N PHE A 209 -4.73 -4.74 26.05
CA PHE A 209 -5.18 -5.55 27.19
C PHE A 209 -4.07 -6.48 27.70
N LEU A 210 -3.37 -7.18 26.81
CA LEU A 210 -2.28 -8.07 27.17
C LEU A 210 -1.09 -7.31 27.78
N VAL A 211 -0.66 -6.22 27.14
CA VAL A 211 0.48 -5.42 27.60
C VAL A 211 0.20 -4.78 28.95
N ARG A 212 -1.02 -4.28 29.20
CA ARG A 212 -1.42 -3.72 30.50
C ARG A 212 -1.42 -4.76 31.61
N LYS A 213 -1.61 -6.03 31.29
CA LYS A 213 -1.52 -7.12 32.26
C LYS A 213 -0.05 -7.44 32.63
N LEU A 214 0.88 -7.19 31.71
CA LEU A 214 2.31 -7.45 31.89
C LEU A 214 3.06 -6.27 32.52
N THR A 215 2.67 -5.03 32.20
CA THR A 215 3.35 -3.82 32.67
C THR A 215 2.38 -2.68 32.96
N LYS A 216 2.74 -1.86 33.96
CA LYS A 216 2.04 -0.60 34.29
C LYS A 216 2.75 0.64 33.75
N ASN A 217 3.92 0.46 33.10
CA ASN A 217 4.69 1.58 32.58
C ASN A 217 4.02 2.16 31.32
N ARG A 218 3.61 3.42 31.39
CA ARG A 218 2.93 4.13 30.29
C ARG A 218 3.76 4.16 29.01
N PHE A 219 5.06 4.40 29.11
CA PHE A 219 5.94 4.47 27.93
C PHE A 219 6.01 3.13 27.19
N ILE A 220 6.07 2.02 27.93
CA ILE A 220 6.08 0.68 27.33
C ILE A 220 4.73 0.40 26.65
N ILE A 221 3.63 0.72 27.34
CA ILE A 221 2.27 0.54 26.80
C ILE A 221 2.10 1.33 25.49
N THR A 222 2.43 2.62 25.49
CA THR A 222 2.32 3.49 24.29
C THR A 222 3.25 2.98 23.18
N GLY A 223 4.48 2.60 23.49
CA GLY A 223 5.43 2.05 22.52
C GLY A 223 4.92 0.78 21.84
N PHE A 224 4.40 -0.18 22.59
CA PHE A 224 3.80 -1.39 22.03
C PHE A 224 2.55 -1.10 21.20
N THR A 225 1.70 -0.20 21.67
CA THR A 225 0.50 0.20 20.93
C THR A 225 0.87 0.84 19.59
N THR A 226 1.80 1.78 19.59
CA THR A 226 2.28 2.44 18.38
C THR A 226 2.92 1.44 17.42
N PHE A 227 3.75 0.54 17.93
CA PHE A 227 4.37 -0.51 17.12
C PHE A 227 3.31 -1.42 16.47
N THR A 228 2.30 -1.86 17.24
CA THR A 228 1.20 -2.70 16.72
C THR A 228 0.43 -1.99 15.61
N VAL A 229 0.13 -0.70 15.80
CA VAL A 229 -0.56 0.11 14.79
C VAL A 229 0.25 0.18 13.51
N ILE A 230 1.55 0.50 13.60
CA ILE A 230 2.43 0.61 12.42
C ILE A 230 2.60 -0.76 11.74
N ALA A 231 2.78 -1.83 12.50
CA ALA A 231 2.90 -3.18 11.96
C ALA A 231 1.64 -3.61 11.21
N PHE A 232 0.46 -3.36 11.78
CA PHE A 232 -0.81 -3.68 11.12
C PHE A 232 -1.02 -2.84 9.84
N MET A 233 -0.70 -1.54 9.88
CA MET A 233 -0.74 -0.68 8.69
C MET A 233 0.16 -1.25 7.57
N ALA A 234 1.36 -1.70 7.90
CA ALA A 234 2.30 -2.28 6.93
C ALA A 234 1.79 -3.62 6.36
N VAL A 235 1.27 -4.52 7.21
CA VAL A 235 0.71 -5.81 6.80
C VAL A 235 -0.50 -5.61 5.87
N THR A 236 -1.35 -4.61 6.10
CA THR A 236 -2.51 -4.30 5.25
C THR A 236 -2.16 -3.44 4.03
N GLY A 237 -0.87 -3.23 3.73
CA GLY A 237 -0.40 -2.44 2.57
C GLY A 237 -0.78 -0.96 2.65
N PHE A 238 -0.81 -0.39 3.84
CA PHE A 238 -1.18 1.00 4.07
C PHE A 238 -2.55 1.38 3.49
N ALA A 239 -3.54 0.49 3.60
CA ALA A 239 -4.91 0.78 3.19
C ALA A 239 -5.40 2.10 3.82
N HIS A 240 -5.97 3.01 3.03
CA HIS A 240 -6.32 4.37 3.45
C HIS A 240 -7.20 4.45 4.71
N SER A 241 -8.16 3.52 4.85
CA SER A 241 -9.03 3.42 6.03
C SER A 241 -8.24 3.08 7.29
N VAL A 242 -7.27 2.17 7.18
CA VAL A 242 -6.41 1.72 8.28
C VAL A 242 -5.41 2.81 8.66
N VAL A 243 -4.80 3.48 7.67
CA VAL A 243 -3.87 4.60 7.90
C VAL A 243 -4.54 5.73 8.67
N ARG A 244 -5.76 6.14 8.26
CA ARG A 244 -6.51 7.17 8.97
C ARG A 244 -6.79 6.80 10.42
N ALA A 245 -7.27 5.58 10.66
CA ALA A 245 -7.54 5.08 12.00
C ALA A 245 -6.25 4.97 12.83
N GLY A 246 -5.16 4.51 12.22
CA GLY A 246 -3.85 4.38 12.85
C GLY A 246 -3.27 5.72 13.31
N ILE A 247 -3.32 6.74 12.45
CA ILE A 247 -2.88 8.10 12.81
C ILE A 247 -3.70 8.64 13.99
N MET A 248 -5.04 8.50 13.95
CA MET A 248 -5.90 8.94 15.04
C MET A 248 -5.56 8.21 16.35
N MET A 249 -5.31 6.90 16.28
CA MET A 249 -4.97 6.09 17.45
C MET A 249 -3.62 6.46 18.06
N ILE A 250 -2.61 6.74 17.23
CA ILE A 250 -1.29 7.19 17.71
C ILE A 250 -1.39 8.57 18.41
N ILE A 251 -2.21 9.48 17.87
CA ILE A 251 -2.38 10.81 18.46
C ILE A 251 -3.08 10.74 19.83
N VAL A 252 -3.98 9.77 20.02
CA VAL A 252 -4.76 9.61 21.28
C VAL A 252 -4.02 8.77 22.33
N SER A 253 -3.03 7.95 21.94
CA SER A 253 -2.26 7.07 22.82
C SER A 253 -1.20 7.82 23.63
#